data_751e1c9bb6de6d7a2bf539adc02b5b81
#
_entry.id   751e1c9bb6de6d7a2bf539adc02b5b81
#
_cell.length_a   1.000
_cell.length_b   1.000
_cell.length_c   1.000
_cell.angle_alpha   90.00
_cell.angle_beta   90.00
_cell.angle_gamma   90.00
#
_symmetry.space_group_name_H-M   'P 1'
#
loop_
_entity.id
_entity.type
_entity.pdbx_description
1 polymer ?
#
loop_
_entity_poly.entity_id
_entity_poly.type
_entity_poly.pdbx_seq_one_letter_code
_entity_poly.pdbx_strand_id
1 'polypeptide(L)'
;MRRLARALVPLLAMIAACSATLYSVQRPGLDCQRAVRVVRRTLIEMGYTITDMVEPKGTSSGFVSGTKRTPDGKTTKGSVRITCSGTGAQVQPIEDSVVPSFEFSRGFDYSFTSLVQRPDVENPRVASGVQVLVQVVDMYQARLDFGGEAVSRGDVLVRLTVRNATDRAVAVDRDRLTLVTADGTSAQALDGPALDAAVVGPGAARVRQELLGTQLKVPAGMTAFRFLVYPSGSYREARLSVEDVETGESDGFVTAVE
;
A
#
# COMPACT_ATOMS: atom_id res chain seq x y z
N MET A 1 -26.21 16.79 56.67
CA MET A 1 -26.28 16.53 55.22
C MET A 1 -25.44 17.42 54.31
N ARG A 2 -24.94 18.60 54.74
CA ARG A 2 -24.13 19.49 53.87
C ARG A 2 -22.63 19.12 53.70
N ARG A 3 -22.10 18.18 54.49
CA ARG A 3 -20.67 17.79 54.41
C ARG A 3 -20.38 16.64 53.43
N LEU A 4 -21.39 15.83 53.07
CA LEU A 4 -21.26 14.74 52.11
C LEU A 4 -21.26 15.22 50.65
N ALA A 5 -21.90 16.35 50.35
CA ALA A 5 -21.92 16.92 48.98
C ALA A 5 -20.58 17.50 48.51
N ARG A 6 -19.67 17.88 49.44
CA ARG A 6 -18.37 18.46 49.10
C ARG A 6 -17.29 17.42 48.76
N ALA A 7 -17.49 16.16 49.13
CA ALA A 7 -16.55 15.08 48.83
C ALA A 7 -16.83 14.39 47.48
N LEU A 8 -18.07 14.49 46.94
CA LEU A 8 -18.45 13.89 45.68
C LEU A 8 -17.96 14.65 44.42
N VAL A 9 -17.79 15.97 44.54
CA VAL A 9 -17.34 16.82 43.42
C VAL A 9 -15.90 16.50 42.98
N PRO A 10 -14.91 16.33 43.88
CA PRO A 10 -13.55 15.97 43.43
C PRO A 10 -13.46 14.53 42.93
N LEU A 11 -14.32 13.60 43.36
CA LEU A 11 -14.33 12.23 42.86
C LEU A 11 -14.85 12.13 41.44
N LEU A 12 -15.89 12.91 41.11
CA LEU A 12 -16.40 13.03 39.72
C LEU A 12 -15.42 13.74 38.80
N ALA A 13 -14.66 14.71 39.29
CA ALA A 13 -13.61 15.37 38.51
C ALA A 13 -12.41 14.42 38.20
N MET A 14 -12.09 13.50 39.10
CA MET A 14 -11.06 12.49 38.84
C MET A 14 -11.49 11.44 37.83
N ILE A 15 -12.78 11.10 37.76
CA ILE A 15 -13.30 10.16 36.76
C ILE A 15 -13.32 10.79 35.36
N ALA A 16 -13.57 12.09 35.24
CA ALA A 16 -13.52 12.81 33.98
C ALA A 16 -12.10 13.03 33.45
N ALA A 17 -11.08 13.02 34.34
CA ALA A 17 -9.67 13.13 33.93
C ALA A 17 -9.05 11.82 33.48
N CYS A 18 -9.75 10.70 33.64
CA CYS A 18 -9.35 9.36 33.15
C CYS A 18 -9.87 9.02 31.77
N SER A 19 -10.31 9.97 30.95
CA SER A 19 -10.42 9.76 29.51
C SER A 19 -9.00 9.70 28.93
N ALA A 20 -8.39 8.57 29.15
CA ALA A 20 -7.02 8.26 28.87
C ALA A 20 -6.72 8.47 27.39
N THR A 21 -5.75 9.27 27.13
CA THR A 21 -4.85 9.16 26.00
C THR A 21 -4.20 7.76 26.06
N LEU A 22 -4.96 6.72 25.73
CA LEU A 22 -4.59 5.34 26.03
C LEU A 22 -3.49 4.80 25.16
N TYR A 23 -3.20 5.46 24.05
CA TYR A 23 -2.11 5.03 23.18
C TYR A 23 -1.64 6.20 22.31
N SER A 24 -0.44 6.66 22.51
CA SER A 24 0.17 7.69 21.71
C SER A 24 1.65 7.34 21.53
N VAL A 25 2.05 7.12 20.30
CA VAL A 25 3.45 6.87 19.97
C VAL A 25 4.10 8.18 19.54
N GLN A 26 4.92 8.75 20.42
CA GLN A 26 5.88 9.78 20.02
C GLN A 26 7.06 9.13 19.31
N ARG A 27 7.31 9.52 18.08
CA ARG A 27 8.48 9.10 17.30
C ARG A 27 9.37 10.32 17.06
N PRO A 28 10.36 10.59 17.94
CA PRO A 28 11.35 11.63 17.68
C PRO A 28 12.02 11.39 16.35
N GLY A 29 12.17 12.44 15.51
CA GLY A 29 12.78 12.34 14.20
C GLY A 29 11.85 11.89 13.05
N LEU A 30 10.60 11.54 13.32
CA LEU A 30 9.62 11.30 12.27
C LEU A 30 9.03 12.66 11.87
N ASP A 31 9.37 13.16 10.68
CA ASP A 31 8.76 14.39 10.17
C ASP A 31 7.25 14.20 9.91
N CYS A 32 6.54 15.32 9.87
CA CYS A 32 5.09 15.33 9.80
C CYS A 32 4.54 14.72 8.51
N GLN A 33 5.14 15.02 7.39
CA GLN A 33 4.71 14.49 6.08
C GLN A 33 4.96 12.99 6.02
N ARG A 34 6.12 12.55 6.51
CA ARG A 34 6.43 11.13 6.61
C ARG A 34 5.44 10.41 7.53
N ALA A 35 5.06 11.01 8.66
CA ALA A 35 4.05 10.44 9.55
C ALA A 35 2.71 10.22 8.83
N VAL A 36 2.23 11.19 8.08
CA VAL A 36 0.99 11.08 7.30
C VAL A 36 1.09 9.94 6.29
N ARG A 37 2.18 9.87 5.54
CA ARG A 37 2.41 8.81 4.55
C ARG A 37 2.41 7.41 5.19
N VAL A 38 3.18 7.25 6.28
CA VAL A 38 3.27 5.97 6.98
C VAL A 38 1.93 5.56 7.58
N VAL A 39 1.22 6.47 8.23
CA VAL A 39 -0.11 6.20 8.80
C VAL A 39 -1.09 5.71 7.72
N ARG A 40 -1.13 6.41 6.62
CA ARG A 40 -1.99 6.06 5.50
C ARG A 40 -1.67 4.67 4.95
N ARG A 41 -0.40 4.39 4.69
CA ARG A 41 0.06 3.10 4.23
C ARG A 41 -0.24 1.99 5.23
N THR A 42 -0.05 2.25 6.54
CA THR A 42 -0.39 1.32 7.61
C THR A 42 -1.86 0.90 7.55
N LEU A 43 -2.77 1.87 7.46
CA LEU A 43 -4.20 1.58 7.37
C LEU A 43 -4.52 0.70 6.15
N ILE A 44 -3.89 0.97 5.01
CA ILE A 44 -4.11 0.18 3.80
C ILE A 44 -3.55 -1.23 3.93
N GLU A 45 -2.36 -1.41 4.48
CA GLU A 45 -1.79 -2.74 4.74
C GLU A 45 -2.64 -3.54 5.73
N MET A 46 -3.30 -2.89 6.67
CA MET A 46 -4.29 -3.50 7.55
C MET A 46 -5.63 -3.82 6.85
N GLY A 47 -5.77 -3.48 5.57
CA GLY A 47 -6.95 -3.74 4.75
C GLY A 47 -8.05 -2.68 4.82
N TYR A 48 -7.74 -1.48 5.31
CA TYR A 48 -8.68 -0.36 5.30
C TYR A 48 -8.63 0.36 3.94
N THR A 49 -9.78 0.75 3.44
CA THR A 49 -9.92 1.74 2.35
C THR A 49 -9.99 3.12 2.98
N ILE A 50 -9.12 4.04 2.55
CA ILE A 50 -9.12 5.41 3.08
C ILE A 50 -10.40 6.12 2.63
N THR A 51 -11.10 6.70 3.59
CA THR A 51 -12.38 7.39 3.36
C THR A 51 -12.31 8.88 3.66
N ASP A 52 -11.36 9.29 4.50
CA ASP A 52 -11.20 10.70 4.86
C ASP A 52 -9.78 10.98 5.34
N MET A 53 -9.27 12.15 5.01
CA MET A 53 -7.93 12.59 5.39
C MET A 53 -7.88 14.10 5.54
N VAL A 54 -7.36 14.55 6.67
CA VAL A 54 -7.01 15.95 6.91
C VAL A 54 -5.54 16.03 7.26
N GLU A 55 -4.77 16.71 6.42
CA GLU A 55 -3.35 16.90 6.69
C GLU A 55 -3.12 17.90 7.83
N PRO A 56 -2.20 17.60 8.76
CA PRO A 56 -1.82 18.54 9.78
C PRO A 56 -1.14 19.77 9.17
N LYS A 57 -1.54 20.96 9.61
CA LYS A 57 -0.95 22.23 9.16
C LYS A 57 -0.33 22.98 10.34
N GLY A 58 0.98 23.23 10.27
CA GLY A 58 1.73 23.87 11.34
C GLY A 58 1.65 23.05 12.62
N THR A 59 1.06 23.60 13.70
CA THR A 59 0.86 22.93 14.99
C THR A 59 -0.52 22.26 15.12
N SER A 60 -1.34 22.30 14.07
CA SER A 60 -2.66 21.66 14.08
C SER A 60 -2.55 20.14 13.91
N SER A 61 -3.49 19.42 14.51
CA SER A 61 -3.61 18.00 14.30
C SER A 61 -4.33 17.70 12.97
N GLY A 62 -3.86 16.67 12.28
CA GLY A 62 -4.55 16.04 11.18
C GLY A 62 -5.09 14.67 11.56
N PHE A 63 -5.78 14.02 10.64
CA PHE A 63 -6.20 12.63 10.81
C PHE A 63 -6.30 11.90 9.47
N VAL A 64 -6.19 10.58 9.53
CA VAL A 64 -6.47 9.67 8.42
C VAL A 64 -7.48 8.65 8.91
N SER A 65 -8.56 8.47 8.18
CA SER A 65 -9.60 7.50 8.48
C SER A 65 -9.84 6.56 7.31
N GLY A 66 -10.22 5.33 7.63
CA GLY A 66 -10.57 4.33 6.63
C GLY A 66 -11.62 3.36 7.14
N THR A 67 -12.21 2.63 6.23
CA THR A 67 -13.17 1.56 6.52
C THR A 67 -12.68 0.22 6.00
N LYS A 68 -13.00 -0.84 6.74
CA LYS A 68 -12.67 -2.22 6.39
C LYS A 68 -13.90 -3.09 6.52
N ARG A 69 -14.16 -3.92 5.52
CA ARG A 69 -15.20 -4.95 5.61
C ARG A 69 -14.61 -6.19 6.27
N THR A 70 -15.24 -6.62 7.35
CA THR A 70 -14.87 -7.84 8.08
C THR A 70 -15.46 -9.09 7.40
N PRO A 71 -14.92 -10.30 7.65
CA PRO A 71 -15.43 -11.53 7.05
C PRO A 71 -16.91 -11.83 7.34
N ASP A 72 -17.43 -11.34 8.47
CA ASP A 72 -18.85 -11.42 8.84
C ASP A 72 -19.73 -10.36 8.15
N GLY A 73 -19.14 -9.59 7.22
CA GLY A 73 -19.84 -8.60 6.39
C GLY A 73 -20.05 -7.23 7.05
N LYS A 74 -19.64 -7.05 8.30
CA LYS A 74 -19.70 -5.76 8.98
C LYS A 74 -18.63 -4.81 8.45
N THR A 75 -18.88 -3.51 8.60
CA THR A 75 -17.89 -2.47 8.30
C THR A 75 -17.34 -1.91 9.60
N THR A 76 -16.01 -1.98 9.77
CA THR A 76 -15.31 -1.34 10.88
C THR A 76 -14.62 -0.08 10.37
N LYS A 77 -14.55 0.95 11.22
CA LYS A 77 -13.84 2.19 10.95
C LYS A 77 -12.56 2.22 11.77
N GLY A 78 -11.46 2.62 11.14
CA GLY A 78 -10.19 2.91 11.81
C GLY A 78 -9.83 4.36 11.57
N SER A 79 -9.40 5.06 12.61
CA SER A 79 -8.98 6.47 12.52
C SER A 79 -7.68 6.67 13.28
N VAL A 80 -6.81 7.51 12.75
CA VAL A 80 -5.52 7.83 13.37
C VAL A 80 -5.32 9.34 13.34
N ARG A 81 -5.09 9.93 14.51
CA ARG A 81 -4.74 11.35 14.65
C ARG A 81 -3.24 11.52 14.54
N ILE A 82 -2.83 12.58 13.86
CA ILE A 82 -1.43 12.95 13.69
C ILE A 82 -1.27 14.38 14.21
N THR A 83 -0.43 14.58 15.22
CA THR A 83 -0.12 15.90 15.75
C THR A 83 1.34 16.19 15.49
N CYS A 84 1.62 17.31 14.83
CA CYS A 84 2.97 17.72 14.44
C CYS A 84 3.54 18.74 15.43
N SER A 85 4.80 18.57 15.75
CA SER A 85 5.59 19.51 16.57
C SER A 85 6.95 19.74 15.92
N GLY A 86 7.67 20.77 16.34
CA GLY A 86 9.03 21.01 15.83
C GLY A 86 10.04 19.89 16.11
N THR A 87 9.70 18.94 16.99
CA THR A 87 10.55 17.81 17.37
C THR A 87 10.12 16.48 16.72
N GLY A 88 9.04 16.48 15.95
CA GLY A 88 8.55 15.27 15.28
C GLY A 88 7.03 15.17 15.25
N ALA A 89 6.53 14.00 14.91
CA ALA A 89 5.11 13.70 14.85
C ALA A 89 4.69 12.74 15.98
N GLN A 90 3.54 13.04 16.55
CA GLN A 90 2.82 12.16 17.46
C GLN A 90 1.69 11.48 16.68
N VAL A 91 1.63 10.16 16.72
CA VAL A 91 0.64 9.35 16.00
C VAL A 91 -0.21 8.61 17.02
N GLN A 92 -1.52 8.78 16.95
CA GLN A 92 -2.47 8.25 17.91
C GLN A 92 -3.62 7.53 17.20
N PRO A 93 -3.70 6.19 17.25
CA PRO A 93 -4.88 5.45 16.83
C PRO A 93 -6.08 5.85 17.69
N ILE A 94 -7.25 6.00 17.06
CA ILE A 94 -8.51 6.35 17.73
C ILE A 94 -9.43 5.14 17.58
N GLU A 95 -9.88 4.61 18.71
CA GLU A 95 -10.88 3.56 18.74
C GLU A 95 -12.27 4.17 18.89
N ASP A 96 -13.15 3.89 17.93
CA ASP A 96 -14.53 4.42 17.88
C ASP A 96 -15.50 3.59 18.75
N SER A 97 -15.02 2.87 19.77
CA SER A 97 -15.87 2.04 20.63
C SER A 97 -15.94 2.57 22.05
N VAL A 98 -17.12 2.46 22.67
CA VAL A 98 -17.35 2.82 24.09
C VAL A 98 -16.50 1.96 25.04
N VAL A 99 -16.15 0.74 24.59
CA VAL A 99 -15.22 -0.15 25.27
C VAL A 99 -14.08 -0.45 24.30
N PRO A 100 -12.89 0.14 24.52
CA PRO A 100 -11.74 -0.10 23.64
C PRO A 100 -11.35 -1.59 23.64
N SER A 101 -11.38 -2.20 22.47
CA SER A 101 -10.90 -3.59 22.31
C SER A 101 -9.38 -3.67 22.23
N PHE A 102 -8.74 -2.55 21.97
CA PHE A 102 -7.30 -2.42 21.67
C PHE A 102 -6.81 -3.23 20.46
N GLU A 103 -7.70 -3.89 19.73
CA GLU A 103 -7.33 -4.68 18.55
C GLU A 103 -6.82 -3.80 17.42
N PHE A 104 -7.53 -2.71 17.15
CA PHE A 104 -7.12 -1.75 16.13
C PHE A 104 -5.79 -1.11 16.50
N SER A 105 -5.65 -0.60 17.72
CA SER A 105 -4.44 0.09 18.19
C SER A 105 -3.21 -0.83 18.19
N ARG A 106 -3.35 -2.09 18.60
CA ARG A 106 -2.26 -3.07 18.57
C ARG A 106 -1.85 -3.45 17.14
N GLY A 107 -2.84 -3.75 16.28
CA GLY A 107 -2.57 -4.06 14.89
C GLY A 107 -1.93 -2.89 14.15
N PHE A 108 -2.40 -1.67 14.43
CA PHE A 108 -1.84 -0.45 13.89
C PHE A 108 -0.39 -0.25 14.34
N ASP A 109 -0.10 -0.37 15.64
CA ASP A 109 1.27 -0.17 16.16
C ASP A 109 2.28 -1.14 15.56
N TYR A 110 1.89 -2.41 15.46
CA TYR A 110 2.75 -3.42 14.84
C TYR A 110 3.07 -3.07 13.38
N SER A 111 2.06 -2.79 12.57
CA SER A 111 2.23 -2.47 11.16
C SER A 111 2.94 -1.14 10.96
N PHE A 112 2.60 -0.12 11.75
CA PHE A 112 3.22 1.20 11.72
C PHE A 112 4.71 1.16 12.06
N THR A 113 5.08 0.43 13.11
CA THR A 113 6.48 0.29 13.52
C THR A 113 7.31 -0.42 12.45
N SER A 114 6.76 -1.45 11.83
CA SER A 114 7.39 -2.13 10.70
C SER A 114 7.63 -1.18 9.52
N LEU A 115 6.61 -0.41 9.15
CA LEU A 115 6.68 0.50 7.99
C LEU A 115 7.60 1.70 8.21
N VAL A 116 7.68 2.24 9.42
CA VAL A 116 8.60 3.35 9.74
C VAL A 116 10.05 3.00 9.47
N GLN A 117 10.41 1.73 9.59
CA GLN A 117 11.78 1.26 9.37
C GLN A 117 12.10 1.02 7.89
N ARG A 118 11.12 1.08 7.00
CA ARG A 118 11.30 0.78 5.58
C ARG A 118 11.72 2.02 4.80
N PRO A 119 12.84 1.96 4.05
CA PRO A 119 13.37 3.11 3.30
C PRO A 119 12.46 3.56 2.14
N ASP A 120 11.66 2.66 1.57
CA ASP A 120 10.72 2.96 0.49
C ASP A 120 9.57 3.89 0.92
N VAL A 121 9.32 4.04 2.22
CA VAL A 121 8.35 5.00 2.77
C VAL A 121 8.93 6.43 2.83
N GLU A 122 10.20 6.59 2.61
CA GLU A 122 10.88 7.90 2.72
C GLU A 122 10.73 8.77 1.47
N ASN A 123 10.42 8.19 0.32
CA ASN A 123 10.23 8.96 -0.90
C ASN A 123 8.89 9.74 -0.87
N PRO A 124 8.91 11.09 -0.88
CA PRO A 124 7.70 11.92 -0.78
C PRO A 124 6.89 12.05 -2.07
N ARG A 125 7.32 11.44 -3.16
CA ARG A 125 6.72 11.58 -4.48
C ARG A 125 5.57 10.59 -4.72
N VAL A 126 5.09 10.45 -5.95
CA VAL A 126 4.02 9.52 -6.38
C VAL A 126 4.26 8.11 -5.83
N ALA A 127 5.50 7.70 -5.74
CA ALA A 127 5.94 6.41 -5.19
C ALA A 127 5.49 6.15 -3.74
N SER A 128 5.30 7.20 -2.95
CA SER A 128 5.02 7.09 -1.50
C SER A 128 3.59 6.64 -1.18
N GLY A 129 3.12 5.62 -1.67
CA GLY A 129 1.79 5.06 -1.45
C GLY A 129 1.49 4.01 -2.49
N VAL A 130 2.45 3.75 -3.38
CA VAL A 130 2.34 2.70 -4.36
C VAL A 130 3.27 1.55 -4.01
N GLN A 131 2.75 0.35 -4.01
CA GLN A 131 3.54 -0.88 -3.93
C GLN A 131 3.52 -1.56 -5.29
N VAL A 132 4.68 -1.94 -5.76
CA VAL A 132 4.83 -2.71 -6.98
C VAL A 132 5.50 -4.03 -6.64
N LEU A 133 4.86 -5.12 -7.08
CA LEU A 133 5.39 -6.46 -6.96
C LEU A 133 5.50 -7.04 -8.38
N VAL A 134 6.66 -7.58 -8.68
CA VAL A 134 6.96 -8.22 -9.96
C VAL A 134 7.38 -9.66 -9.70
N GLN A 135 6.58 -10.61 -10.17
CA GLN A 135 6.77 -12.03 -9.88
C GLN A 135 6.88 -12.84 -11.17
N VAL A 136 7.84 -13.74 -11.22
CA VAL A 136 7.88 -14.75 -12.28
C VAL A 136 6.80 -15.79 -12.00
N VAL A 137 5.96 -16.03 -12.98
CA VAL A 137 4.94 -17.08 -12.92
C VAL A 137 5.58 -18.39 -13.35
N ASP A 138 5.85 -19.26 -12.42
CA ASP A 138 6.38 -20.58 -12.70
C ASP A 138 5.32 -21.51 -13.34
N MET A 139 5.76 -22.67 -13.81
CA MET A 139 4.89 -23.64 -14.48
C MET A 139 3.77 -24.17 -13.56
N TYR A 140 4.03 -24.30 -12.28
CA TYR A 140 3.04 -24.77 -11.31
C TYR A 140 1.96 -23.70 -11.10
N GLN A 141 2.37 -22.45 -10.93
CA GLN A 141 1.45 -21.32 -10.81
C GLN A 141 0.64 -21.11 -12.11
N ALA A 142 1.28 -21.24 -13.27
CA ALA A 142 0.59 -21.16 -14.56
C ALA A 142 -0.50 -22.25 -14.71
N ARG A 143 -0.27 -23.46 -14.21
CA ARG A 143 -1.30 -24.51 -14.20
C ARG A 143 -2.48 -24.19 -13.30
N LEU A 144 -2.22 -23.58 -12.13
CA LEU A 144 -3.29 -23.16 -11.20
C LEU A 144 -4.10 -22.00 -11.78
N ASP A 145 -3.43 -20.98 -12.29
CA ASP A 145 -4.08 -19.73 -12.70
C ASP A 145 -4.74 -19.85 -14.09
N PHE A 146 -4.11 -20.61 -15.02
CA PHE A 146 -4.52 -20.66 -16.43
C PHE A 146 -4.93 -22.05 -16.92
N GLY A 147 -4.76 -23.08 -16.11
CA GLY A 147 -5.08 -24.46 -16.47
C GLY A 147 -4.00 -25.17 -17.29
N GLY A 148 -2.83 -24.55 -17.48
CA GLY A 148 -1.71 -25.14 -18.22
C GLY A 148 -0.59 -24.16 -18.53
N GLU A 149 0.38 -24.62 -19.32
CA GLU A 149 1.42 -23.76 -19.87
C GLU A 149 0.79 -22.66 -20.73
N ALA A 150 1.31 -21.45 -20.63
CA ALA A 150 0.75 -20.27 -21.26
C ALA A 150 1.76 -19.51 -22.14
N VAL A 151 3.04 -19.84 -22.03
CA VAL A 151 4.13 -19.22 -22.82
C VAL A 151 5.08 -20.29 -23.36
N SER A 152 5.80 -19.95 -24.41
CA SER A 152 6.81 -20.81 -25.06
C SER A 152 7.93 -21.16 -24.07
N ARG A 153 8.56 -22.31 -24.29
CA ARG A 153 9.74 -22.69 -23.52
C ARG A 153 10.86 -21.66 -23.74
N GLY A 154 11.34 -21.11 -22.63
CA GLY A 154 12.38 -20.11 -22.63
C GLY A 154 11.85 -18.69 -22.40
N ASP A 155 10.64 -18.38 -22.78
CA ASP A 155 10.03 -17.11 -22.46
C ASP A 155 9.53 -17.08 -20.99
N VAL A 156 9.51 -15.90 -20.40
CA VAL A 156 9.18 -15.69 -18.99
C VAL A 156 7.87 -14.95 -18.88
N LEU A 157 6.88 -15.59 -18.26
CA LEU A 157 5.63 -14.93 -17.87
C LEU A 157 5.82 -14.23 -16.54
N VAL A 158 5.49 -12.95 -16.48
CA VAL A 158 5.67 -12.10 -15.30
C VAL A 158 4.32 -11.52 -14.91
N ARG A 159 4.01 -11.57 -13.63
CA ARG A 159 2.87 -10.91 -13.01
C ARG A 159 3.32 -9.58 -12.41
N LEU A 160 2.81 -8.49 -12.93
CA LEU A 160 2.91 -7.16 -12.33
C LEU A 160 1.70 -6.93 -11.44
N THR A 161 1.91 -6.72 -10.16
CA THR A 161 0.87 -6.31 -9.21
C THR A 161 1.17 -4.92 -8.72
N VAL A 162 0.21 -4.01 -8.84
CA VAL A 162 0.32 -2.64 -8.36
C VAL A 162 -0.77 -2.40 -7.33
N ARG A 163 -0.39 -2.06 -6.12
CA ARG A 163 -1.27 -1.64 -5.04
C ARG A 163 -1.14 -0.13 -4.87
N ASN A 164 -2.20 0.57 -5.19
CA ASN A 164 -2.25 2.02 -5.07
C ASN A 164 -2.89 2.42 -3.73
N ALA A 165 -2.08 2.93 -2.84
CA ALA A 165 -2.49 3.44 -1.54
C ALA A 165 -2.64 4.96 -1.52
N THR A 166 -2.52 5.61 -2.69
CA THR A 166 -2.72 7.06 -2.81
C THR A 166 -4.20 7.40 -2.90
N ASP A 167 -4.54 8.67 -2.82
CA ASP A 167 -5.89 9.21 -3.03
C ASP A 167 -6.21 9.52 -4.49
N ARG A 168 -5.25 9.27 -5.40
CA ARG A 168 -5.35 9.52 -6.83
C ARG A 168 -5.14 8.26 -7.62
N ALA A 169 -5.60 8.24 -8.85
CA ALA A 169 -5.32 7.14 -9.76
C ALA A 169 -3.86 7.20 -10.20
N VAL A 170 -3.22 6.03 -10.25
CA VAL A 170 -1.86 5.89 -10.77
C VAL A 170 -1.85 5.00 -12.01
N ALA A 171 -0.83 5.15 -12.83
CA ALA A 171 -0.65 4.40 -14.04
C ALA A 171 0.78 3.85 -14.15
N VAL A 172 0.90 2.66 -14.73
CA VAL A 172 2.19 2.05 -15.10
C VAL A 172 2.16 1.76 -16.59
N ASP A 173 3.08 2.36 -17.33
CA ASP A 173 3.25 2.11 -18.73
C ASP A 173 4.07 0.84 -18.97
N ARG A 174 3.59 -0.02 -19.87
CA ARG A 174 4.28 -1.25 -20.26
C ARG A 174 5.69 -0.95 -20.78
N ASP A 175 5.81 0.05 -21.62
CA ASP A 175 7.07 0.37 -22.32
C ASP A 175 8.12 1.00 -21.41
N ARG A 176 7.69 1.44 -20.20
CA ARG A 176 8.58 1.93 -19.16
C ARG A 176 8.92 0.87 -18.09
N LEU A 177 8.49 -0.38 -18.29
CA LEU A 177 8.81 -1.48 -17.39
C LEU A 177 9.90 -2.35 -18.04
N THR A 178 11.07 -2.34 -17.44
CA THR A 178 12.26 -3.08 -17.89
C THR A 178 12.66 -4.09 -16.84
N LEU A 179 12.91 -5.33 -17.23
CA LEU A 179 13.54 -6.33 -16.37
C LEU A 179 15.05 -6.35 -16.59
N VAL A 180 15.80 -6.55 -15.51
CA VAL A 180 17.26 -6.56 -15.52
C VAL A 180 17.75 -7.90 -14.96
N THR A 181 18.64 -8.55 -15.68
CA THR A 181 19.31 -9.77 -15.28
C THR A 181 20.46 -9.51 -14.31
N ALA A 182 21.04 -10.56 -13.74
CA ALA A 182 22.15 -10.45 -12.79
C ALA A 182 23.43 -9.84 -13.40
N ASP A 183 23.63 -9.99 -14.70
CA ASP A 183 24.75 -9.43 -15.44
C ASP A 183 24.50 -7.99 -15.94
N GLY A 184 23.33 -7.42 -15.62
CA GLY A 184 22.96 -6.06 -15.96
C GLY A 184 22.28 -5.92 -17.33
N THR A 185 22.02 -7.00 -18.05
CA THR A 185 21.30 -6.97 -19.33
C THR A 185 19.84 -6.61 -19.09
N SER A 186 19.33 -5.65 -19.86
CA SER A 186 17.94 -5.18 -19.76
C SER A 186 17.07 -5.79 -20.85
N ALA A 187 15.85 -6.15 -20.50
CA ALA A 187 14.85 -6.66 -21.43
C ALA A 187 13.53 -5.87 -21.31
N GLN A 188 12.90 -5.66 -22.45
CA GLN A 188 11.54 -5.13 -22.54
C GLN A 188 10.54 -6.27 -22.71
N ALA A 189 9.29 -6.04 -22.33
CA ALA A 189 8.22 -6.98 -22.58
C ALA A 189 8.03 -7.20 -24.09
N LEU A 190 7.76 -8.44 -24.47
CA LEU A 190 7.46 -8.79 -25.85
C LEU A 190 6.17 -8.11 -26.31
N ASP A 191 6.13 -7.72 -27.58
CA ASP A 191 4.97 -7.13 -28.23
C ASP A 191 4.73 -7.69 -29.64
N GLY A 192 3.59 -7.32 -30.23
CA GLY A 192 3.22 -7.66 -31.59
C GLY A 192 3.46 -9.13 -31.92
N PRO A 193 4.07 -9.42 -33.10
CA PRO A 193 4.29 -10.79 -33.55
C PRO A 193 5.14 -11.64 -32.60
N ALA A 194 6.09 -11.04 -31.89
CA ALA A 194 6.92 -11.73 -30.89
C ALA A 194 6.07 -12.21 -29.69
N LEU A 195 5.18 -11.38 -29.20
CA LEU A 195 4.23 -11.74 -28.14
C LEU A 195 3.26 -12.84 -28.62
N ASP A 196 2.73 -12.73 -29.83
CA ASP A 196 1.82 -13.72 -30.38
C ASP A 196 2.48 -15.09 -30.52
N ALA A 197 3.75 -15.12 -30.90
CA ALA A 197 4.54 -16.34 -31.01
C ALA A 197 4.90 -16.93 -29.63
N ALA A 198 5.08 -16.07 -28.64
CA ALA A 198 5.45 -16.46 -27.27
C ALA A 198 4.25 -17.00 -26.47
N VAL A 199 3.04 -16.47 -26.67
CA VAL A 199 1.84 -16.86 -25.88
C VAL A 199 1.17 -18.08 -26.54
N VAL A 200 1.56 -19.26 -26.10
CA VAL A 200 1.15 -20.57 -26.66
C VAL A 200 0.78 -21.56 -25.54
N GLY A 201 0.11 -22.63 -25.93
CA GLY A 201 -0.27 -23.70 -24.99
C GLY A 201 -1.71 -23.59 -24.46
N PRO A 202 -2.11 -24.52 -23.57
CA PRO A 202 -3.49 -24.60 -23.07
C PRO A 202 -3.97 -23.35 -22.30
N GLY A 203 -3.07 -22.65 -21.59
CA GLY A 203 -3.35 -21.43 -20.84
C GLY A 203 -3.36 -20.15 -21.67
N ALA A 204 -2.91 -20.20 -22.92
CA ALA A 204 -2.66 -18.99 -23.75
C ALA A 204 -3.88 -18.07 -23.90
N ALA A 205 -5.07 -18.64 -24.11
CA ALA A 205 -6.29 -17.83 -24.27
C ALA A 205 -6.59 -16.98 -23.03
N ARG A 206 -6.40 -17.54 -21.84
CA ARG A 206 -6.65 -16.87 -20.59
C ARG A 206 -5.58 -15.81 -20.28
N VAL A 207 -4.31 -16.13 -20.55
CA VAL A 207 -3.22 -15.15 -20.40
C VAL A 207 -3.45 -13.95 -21.32
N ARG A 208 -3.86 -14.16 -22.59
CA ARG A 208 -4.13 -13.05 -23.51
C ARG A 208 -5.17 -12.06 -23.01
N GLN A 209 -6.17 -12.53 -22.25
CA GLN A 209 -7.20 -11.65 -21.66
C GLN A 209 -6.64 -10.79 -20.53
N GLU A 210 -5.60 -11.25 -19.85
CA GLU A 210 -5.01 -10.60 -18.68
C GLU A 210 -3.66 -9.92 -19.00
N LEU A 211 -3.23 -9.91 -20.25
CA LEU A 211 -2.01 -9.20 -20.66
C LEU A 211 -2.14 -7.70 -20.40
N LEU A 212 -1.04 -7.11 -20.02
CA LEU A 212 -0.91 -5.66 -19.96
C LEU A 212 -0.91 -5.11 -21.40
N GLY A 213 -1.91 -4.28 -21.69
CA GLY A 213 -1.92 -3.47 -22.90
C GLY A 213 -0.82 -2.40 -22.85
N THR A 214 -1.14 -1.18 -23.21
CA THR A 214 -0.17 -0.06 -23.16
C THR A 214 0.04 0.43 -21.74
N GLN A 215 -1.00 0.39 -20.89
CA GLN A 215 -0.96 1.00 -19.57
C GLN A 215 -1.86 0.24 -18.57
N LEU A 216 -1.37 0.07 -17.34
CA LEU A 216 -2.16 -0.39 -16.20
C LEU A 216 -2.56 0.83 -15.36
N LYS A 217 -3.85 1.19 -15.39
CA LYS A 217 -4.41 2.21 -14.51
C LYS A 217 -4.96 1.58 -13.25
N VAL A 218 -4.58 2.12 -12.10
CA VAL A 218 -5.00 1.63 -10.79
C VAL A 218 -5.66 2.77 -10.02
N PRO A 219 -6.97 2.71 -9.80
CA PRO A 219 -7.68 3.74 -9.04
C PRO A 219 -7.15 3.88 -7.61
N ALA A 220 -7.47 5.00 -6.98
CA ALA A 220 -7.17 5.27 -5.58
C ALA A 220 -7.64 4.13 -4.65
N GLY A 221 -6.79 3.69 -3.74
CA GLY A 221 -7.10 2.63 -2.77
C GLY A 221 -7.24 1.22 -3.34
N MET A 222 -7.00 1.01 -4.64
CA MET A 222 -7.21 -0.28 -5.32
C MET A 222 -5.90 -1.04 -5.55
N THR A 223 -6.06 -2.33 -5.79
CA THR A 223 -4.99 -3.21 -6.28
C THR A 223 -5.39 -3.77 -7.63
N ALA A 224 -4.48 -3.74 -8.58
CA ALA A 224 -4.66 -4.37 -9.87
C ALA A 224 -3.42 -5.17 -10.26
N PHE A 225 -3.60 -6.17 -11.10
CA PHE A 225 -2.50 -6.93 -11.67
C PHE A 225 -2.71 -7.14 -13.16
N ARG A 226 -1.59 -7.37 -13.88
CA ARG A 226 -1.56 -7.77 -15.28
C ARG A 226 -0.34 -8.65 -15.52
N PHE A 227 -0.38 -9.36 -16.64
CA PHE A 227 0.73 -10.20 -17.06
C PHE A 227 1.49 -9.57 -18.22
N LEU A 228 2.78 -9.85 -18.26
CA LEU A 228 3.70 -9.48 -19.34
C LEU A 228 4.53 -10.70 -19.69
N VAL A 229 4.98 -10.76 -20.93
CA VAL A 229 5.88 -11.82 -21.40
C VAL A 229 7.22 -11.19 -21.75
N TYR A 230 8.28 -11.79 -21.30
CA TYR A 230 9.65 -11.35 -21.54
C TYR A 230 10.44 -12.45 -22.26
N PRO A 231 11.50 -12.09 -22.99
CA PRO A 231 12.44 -13.08 -23.53
C PRO A 231 13.04 -13.95 -22.40
N SER A 232 13.64 -15.06 -22.77
CA SER A 232 14.34 -15.91 -21.81
C SER A 232 15.39 -15.12 -21.03
N GLY A 233 15.43 -15.34 -19.70
CA GLY A 233 16.37 -14.65 -18.83
C GLY A 233 16.17 -14.99 -17.36
N SER A 234 17.22 -14.82 -16.58
CA SER A 234 17.16 -14.88 -15.11
C SER A 234 17.12 -13.46 -14.57
N TYR A 235 15.95 -12.93 -14.43
CA TYR A 235 15.73 -11.55 -14.00
C TYR A 235 15.82 -11.43 -12.48
N ARG A 236 16.42 -10.35 -11.99
CA ARG A 236 16.57 -10.06 -10.56
C ARG A 236 15.95 -8.74 -10.14
N GLU A 237 15.84 -7.81 -11.07
CA GLU A 237 15.40 -6.46 -10.81
C GLU A 237 14.40 -6.01 -11.87
N ALA A 238 13.38 -5.30 -11.46
CA ALA A 238 12.47 -4.60 -12.34
C ALA A 238 12.60 -3.10 -12.13
N ARG A 239 12.72 -2.36 -13.22
CA ARG A 239 12.72 -0.89 -13.27
C ARG A 239 11.48 -0.43 -13.99
N LEU A 240 10.73 0.46 -13.38
CA LEU A 240 9.50 0.98 -13.94
C LEU A 240 9.25 2.42 -13.47
N SER A 241 8.32 3.08 -14.13
CA SER A 241 7.81 4.38 -13.72
C SER A 241 6.34 4.27 -13.37
N VAL A 242 5.95 4.93 -12.28
CA VAL A 242 4.55 5.10 -11.89
C VAL A 242 4.19 6.56 -12.03
N GLU A 243 3.12 6.82 -12.75
CA GLU A 243 2.63 8.17 -13.05
C GLU A 243 1.32 8.44 -12.29
N ASP A 244 1.21 9.61 -11.70
CA ASP A 244 -0.06 10.14 -11.21
C ASP A 244 -0.89 10.60 -12.42
N VAL A 245 -2.06 9.99 -12.61
CA VAL A 245 -2.90 10.24 -13.80
C VAL A 245 -3.45 11.67 -13.85
N GLU A 246 -3.60 12.32 -12.70
CA GLU A 246 -4.15 13.67 -12.63
C GLU A 246 -3.09 14.75 -12.87
N THR A 247 -1.88 14.56 -12.33
CA THR A 247 -0.82 15.56 -12.41
C THR A 247 0.17 15.30 -13.53
N GLY A 248 0.27 14.07 -14.03
CA GLY A 248 1.30 13.65 -14.97
C GLY A 248 2.69 13.52 -14.34
N GLU A 249 2.82 13.72 -13.03
CA GLU A 249 4.08 13.49 -12.33
C GLU A 249 4.40 12.00 -12.28
N SER A 250 5.66 11.65 -12.47
CA SER A 250 6.09 10.27 -12.46
C SER A 250 7.32 10.05 -11.60
N ASP A 251 7.36 8.90 -10.93
CA ASP A 251 8.48 8.43 -10.13
C ASP A 251 9.01 7.10 -10.65
N GLY A 252 10.33 6.97 -10.63
CA GLY A 252 11.01 5.71 -10.92
C GLY A 252 10.97 4.76 -9.73
N PHE A 253 10.70 3.49 -10.02
CA PHE A 253 10.77 2.38 -9.08
C PHE A 253 11.83 1.38 -9.48
N VAL A 254 12.49 0.84 -8.47
CA VAL A 254 13.34 -0.35 -8.61
C VAL A 254 12.84 -1.36 -7.59
N THR A 255 12.49 -2.56 -8.04
CA THR A 255 12.04 -3.64 -7.16
C THR A 255 12.68 -4.96 -7.56
N ALA A 256 12.83 -5.88 -6.61
CA ALA A 256 13.27 -7.24 -6.92
C ALA A 256 12.23 -7.96 -7.78
N VAL A 257 12.68 -8.90 -8.61
CA VAL A 257 11.84 -9.88 -9.29
C VAL A 257 11.83 -11.14 -8.45
N GLU A 258 10.65 -11.56 -8.02
CA GLU A 258 10.42 -12.76 -7.19
C GLU A 258 10.00 -13.97 -8.01
#